data_74fe4fb2c39bab691b6d10461cf84979
#
_entry.id   74fe4fb2c39bab691b6d10461cf84979
#
_cell.length_a   1.000
_cell.length_b   1.000
_cell.length_c   1.000
_cell.angle_alpha   90.00
_cell.angle_beta   90.00
_cell.angle_gamma   90.00
#
_symmetry.space_group_name_H-M   'P 1'
#
loop_
_entity.id
_entity.type
_entity.pdbx_description
1 polymer ?
#
loop_
_entity_poly.entity_id
_entity_poly.type
_entity_poly.pdbx_seq_one_letter_code
_entity_poly.pdbx_strand_id
1 'polypeptide(L)'
;MSDVLNELQRARKAAALTHDMLAQRAGVSRMTVQRTEAGKIDPRLSTLLVLARALGMDLMLVPKSLRPDLEDFVRSGGRLLGQAPGVGAPPSLVDELLQPDDPADKSGRAKGRP
;
A
#
# COMPACT_ATOMS: atom_id res chain seq x y z
N MET A 1 -8.04 -3.67 12.25
CA MET A 1 -8.38 -2.54 11.34
C MET A 1 -7.67 -1.24 11.69
N SER A 2 -7.39 -1.01 12.97
CA SER A 2 -6.76 0.25 13.36
C SER A 2 -5.44 0.52 12.65
N ASP A 3 -4.64 -0.51 12.41
CA ASP A 3 -3.35 -0.33 11.73
C ASP A 3 -3.53 0.16 10.29
N VAL A 4 -4.52 -0.40 9.58
CA VAL A 4 -4.82 0.01 8.21
C VAL A 4 -5.31 1.45 8.19
N LEU A 5 -6.21 1.80 9.11
CA LEU A 5 -6.75 3.15 9.17
C LEU A 5 -5.69 4.17 9.53
N ASN A 6 -4.78 3.82 10.42
CA ASN A 6 -3.66 4.69 10.78
C ASN A 6 -2.72 4.90 9.59
N GLU A 7 -2.49 3.85 8.79
CA GLU A 7 -1.68 3.98 7.59
C GLU A 7 -2.30 4.93 6.58
N LEU A 8 -3.61 4.84 6.38
CA LEU A 8 -4.31 5.74 5.48
C LEU A 8 -4.21 7.19 5.96
N GLN A 9 -4.39 7.41 7.26
CA GLN A 9 -4.28 8.74 7.82
C GLN A 9 -2.88 9.32 7.66
N ARG A 10 -1.86 8.51 7.94
CA ARG A 10 -0.47 8.94 7.77
C ARG A 10 -0.17 9.30 6.33
N ALA A 11 -0.63 8.47 5.39
CA ALA A 11 -0.42 8.72 3.98
C ALA A 11 -1.10 10.01 3.53
N ARG A 12 -2.32 10.25 4.03
CA ARG A 12 -3.03 11.48 3.70
C ARG A 12 -2.27 12.71 4.19
N LYS A 13 -1.82 12.66 5.44
CA LYS A 13 -1.08 13.79 6.01
C LYS A 13 0.26 14.01 5.31
N ALA A 14 0.95 12.92 4.98
CA ALA A 14 2.21 13.02 4.25
C ALA A 14 2.03 13.65 2.86
N ALA A 15 0.87 13.43 2.25
CA ALA A 15 0.54 14.01 0.96
C ALA A 15 -0.04 15.42 1.09
N ALA A 16 -0.16 15.94 2.31
CA ALA A 16 -0.72 17.26 2.60
C ALA A 16 -2.14 17.42 2.08
N LEU A 17 -2.94 16.37 2.17
CA LEU A 17 -4.33 16.39 1.73
C LEU A 17 -5.26 16.60 2.92
N THR A 18 -6.27 17.44 2.73
CA THR A 18 -7.36 17.55 3.71
C THR A 18 -8.32 16.38 3.51
N HIS A 19 -9.19 16.18 4.48
CA HIS A 19 -10.25 15.17 4.34
C HIS A 19 -11.07 15.41 3.08
N ASP A 20 -11.39 16.66 2.80
CA ASP A 20 -12.20 17.02 1.66
C ASP A 20 -11.48 16.72 0.35
N MET A 21 -10.20 17.04 0.28
CA MET A 21 -9.39 16.76 -0.90
C MET A 21 -9.31 15.26 -1.18
N LEU A 22 -9.07 14.47 -0.15
CA LEU A 22 -9.02 13.03 -0.31
C LEU A 22 -10.39 12.49 -0.72
N ALA A 23 -11.45 13.00 -0.12
CA ALA A 23 -12.81 12.58 -0.47
C ALA A 23 -13.10 12.80 -1.95
N GLN A 24 -12.71 13.96 -2.45
CA GLN A 24 -12.92 14.27 -3.87
C GLN A 24 -12.14 13.32 -4.77
N ARG A 25 -10.89 13.04 -4.44
CA ARG A 25 -10.06 12.12 -5.22
C ARG A 25 -10.60 10.70 -5.21
N ALA A 26 -11.11 10.27 -4.06
CA ALA A 26 -11.60 8.91 -3.89
C ALA A 26 -13.04 8.71 -4.35
N GLY A 27 -13.77 9.81 -4.57
CA GLY A 27 -15.17 9.72 -4.96
C GLY A 27 -16.09 9.34 -3.80
N VAL A 28 -15.74 9.73 -2.59
CA VAL A 28 -16.55 9.49 -1.39
C VAL A 28 -16.83 10.80 -0.69
N SER A 29 -17.68 10.79 0.33
CA SER A 29 -17.97 12.00 1.08
C SER A 29 -16.86 12.31 2.07
N ARG A 30 -16.72 13.59 2.41
CA ARG A 30 -15.78 14.01 3.45
C ARG A 30 -16.05 13.28 4.76
N MET A 31 -17.32 13.11 5.09
CA MET A 31 -17.69 12.44 6.32
C MET A 31 -17.25 10.99 6.33
N THR A 32 -17.31 10.33 5.19
CA THR A 32 -16.81 8.96 5.07
C THR A 32 -15.32 8.91 5.40
N VAL A 33 -14.53 9.84 4.88
CA VAL A 33 -13.10 9.89 5.18
C VAL A 33 -12.88 10.13 6.66
N GLN A 34 -13.54 11.12 7.24
CA GLN A 34 -13.37 11.46 8.65
C GLN A 34 -13.73 10.29 9.57
N ARG A 35 -14.87 9.67 9.33
CA ARG A 35 -15.33 8.57 10.19
C ARG A 35 -14.48 7.34 10.03
N THR A 36 -14.01 7.09 8.83
CA THR A 36 -13.11 5.97 8.58
C THR A 36 -11.80 6.16 9.32
N GLU A 37 -11.18 7.33 9.21
CA GLU A 37 -9.91 7.59 9.89
C GLU A 37 -10.06 7.57 11.40
N ALA A 38 -11.20 8.02 11.91
CA ALA A 38 -11.45 8.04 13.34
C ALA A 38 -11.80 6.66 13.91
N GLY A 39 -11.97 5.66 13.06
CA GLY A 39 -12.36 4.33 13.52
C GLY A 39 -13.79 4.25 13.98
N LYS A 40 -14.65 5.20 13.61
CA LYS A 40 -16.04 5.23 14.04
C LYS A 40 -16.95 4.34 13.21
N ILE A 41 -16.51 4.00 12.02
CA ILE A 41 -17.23 3.06 11.15
C ILE A 41 -16.27 1.98 10.71
N ASP A 42 -16.84 0.84 10.37
CA ASP A 42 -16.09 -0.26 9.79
C ASP A 42 -16.23 -0.13 8.27
N PRO A 43 -15.22 0.38 7.57
CA PRO A 43 -15.37 0.68 6.15
C PRO A 43 -15.45 -0.60 5.33
N ARG A 44 -16.18 -0.52 4.24
CA ARG A 44 -16.19 -1.60 3.27
C ARG A 44 -14.83 -1.72 2.61
N LEU A 45 -14.52 -2.92 2.14
CA LEU A 45 -13.27 -3.12 1.41
C LEU A 45 -13.20 -2.20 0.20
N SER A 46 -14.31 -2.00 -0.51
CA SER A 46 -14.32 -1.09 -1.65
C SER A 46 -13.96 0.33 -1.27
N THR A 47 -14.40 0.79 -0.10
CA THR A 47 -14.05 2.11 0.41
C THR A 47 -12.56 2.19 0.71
N LEU A 48 -12.01 1.18 1.39
CA LEU A 48 -10.58 1.14 1.67
C LEU A 48 -9.75 1.18 0.39
N LEU A 49 -10.19 0.44 -0.63
CA LEU A 49 -9.47 0.40 -1.90
C LEU A 49 -9.46 1.75 -2.61
N VAL A 50 -10.59 2.45 -2.65
CA VAL A 50 -10.61 3.75 -3.33
C VAL A 50 -9.81 4.79 -2.56
N LEU A 51 -9.81 4.73 -1.22
CA LEU A 51 -9.00 5.63 -0.43
C LEU A 51 -7.51 5.35 -0.63
N ALA A 52 -7.12 4.10 -0.60
CA ALA A 52 -5.72 3.72 -0.81
C ALA A 52 -5.24 4.18 -2.19
N ARG A 53 -6.03 3.91 -3.23
CA ARG A 53 -5.66 4.30 -4.59
C ARG A 53 -5.54 5.80 -4.76
N ALA A 54 -6.44 6.54 -4.12
CA ALA A 54 -6.37 8.01 -4.15
C ALA A 54 -5.09 8.54 -3.50
N LEU A 55 -4.48 7.75 -2.62
CA LEU A 55 -3.23 8.08 -1.96
C LEU A 55 -2.02 7.45 -2.65
N GLY A 56 -2.21 6.83 -3.80
CA GLY A 56 -1.12 6.18 -4.53
C GLY A 56 -0.67 4.87 -3.91
N MET A 57 -1.56 4.22 -3.17
CA MET A 57 -1.25 2.98 -2.47
C MET A 57 -2.13 1.84 -2.96
N ASP A 58 -1.69 0.65 -2.73
CA ASP A 58 -2.48 -0.56 -2.95
C ASP A 58 -2.63 -1.32 -1.64
N LEU A 59 -3.76 -2.00 -1.52
CA LEU A 59 -4.01 -2.85 -0.37
C LEU A 59 -3.61 -4.27 -0.74
N MET A 60 -2.81 -4.89 0.11
CA MET A 60 -2.35 -6.23 -0.20
C MET A 60 -2.35 -7.09 1.07
N LEU A 61 -2.63 -8.37 0.89
CA LEU A 61 -2.55 -9.34 1.97
C LEU A 61 -1.19 -10.02 1.90
N VAL A 62 -0.51 -10.05 3.03
CA VAL A 62 0.81 -10.66 3.09
C VAL A 62 0.85 -11.71 4.19
N PRO A 63 1.70 -12.73 4.07
CA PRO A 63 1.89 -13.66 5.17
C PRO A 63 2.32 -12.92 6.43
N LYS A 64 1.76 -13.31 7.53
CA LYS A 64 2.00 -12.64 8.82
C LYS A 64 3.48 -12.62 9.17
N SER A 65 4.21 -13.66 8.81
CA SER A 65 5.63 -13.77 9.11
C SER A 65 6.48 -12.73 8.39
N LEU A 66 5.99 -12.18 7.28
CA LEU A 66 6.72 -11.18 6.51
C LEU A 66 6.42 -9.75 6.96
N ARG A 67 5.43 -9.58 7.83
CA ARG A 67 4.98 -8.25 8.21
C ARG A 67 6.08 -7.36 8.78
N PRO A 68 6.90 -7.82 9.75
CA PRO A 68 7.93 -6.94 10.29
C PRO A 68 8.94 -6.47 9.25
N ASP A 69 9.35 -7.38 8.37
CA ASP A 69 10.32 -7.03 7.32
C ASP A 69 9.75 -6.02 6.34
N LEU A 70 8.48 -6.21 5.97
CA LEU A 70 7.82 -5.27 5.06
C LEU A 70 7.62 -3.91 5.71
N GLU A 71 7.24 -3.88 6.98
CA GLU A 71 7.10 -2.62 7.70
C GLU A 71 8.42 -1.87 7.78
N ASP A 72 9.50 -2.59 8.03
CA ASP A 72 10.83 -1.99 8.05
C ASP A 72 11.24 -1.48 6.66
N PHE A 73 10.94 -2.27 5.63
CA PHE A 73 11.24 -1.87 4.26
C PHE A 73 10.51 -0.58 3.89
N VAL A 74 9.24 -0.49 4.22
CA VAL A 74 8.43 0.71 3.93
C VAL A 74 8.96 1.90 4.71
N ARG A 75 9.28 1.73 6.01
CA ARG A 75 9.80 2.81 6.83
C ARG A 75 11.14 3.33 6.34
N SER A 76 11.95 2.46 5.76
CA SER A 76 13.26 2.86 5.26
C SER A 76 13.21 3.50 3.88
N GLY A 77 12.02 3.71 3.33
CA GLY A 77 11.88 4.29 2.01
C GLY A 77 12.19 3.33 0.88
N GLY A 78 12.03 2.03 1.14
CA GLY A 78 12.26 1.01 0.13
C GLY A 78 13.64 0.39 0.20
N ARG A 79 14.35 0.52 1.32
CA ARG A 79 15.67 -0.08 1.51
C ARG A 79 15.58 -1.17 2.57
N LEU A 80 16.30 -2.24 2.34
CA LEU A 80 16.49 -3.23 3.38
C LEU A 80 17.59 -2.77 4.33
N LEU A 81 17.45 -3.10 5.61
CA LEU A 81 18.45 -2.74 6.59
C LEU A 81 19.78 -3.41 6.26
N GLY A 82 20.85 -2.66 6.44
CA GLY A 82 22.18 -3.17 6.21
C GLY A 82 22.68 -3.06 4.80
N GLN A 83 21.87 -2.60 3.88
CA GLN A 83 22.29 -2.40 2.49
C GLN A 83 22.74 -0.98 2.27
N ALA A 84 23.81 -0.83 1.47
CA ALA A 84 24.28 0.48 1.11
C ALA A 84 23.30 1.15 0.13
N PRO A 85 23.21 2.48 0.17
CA PRO A 85 22.41 3.19 -0.81
C PRO A 85 22.87 2.87 -2.23
N GLY A 86 21.93 2.65 -3.11
CA GLY A 86 22.23 2.33 -4.49
C GLY A 86 22.36 0.85 -4.78
N VAL A 87 22.44 0.03 -3.76
CA VAL A 87 22.39 -1.42 -3.92
C VAL A 87 20.93 -1.84 -3.80
N GLY A 88 20.39 -2.41 -4.83
CA GLY A 88 19.00 -2.82 -4.81
C GLY A 88 18.72 -3.88 -3.77
N ALA A 89 17.47 -3.96 -3.34
CA ALA A 89 17.04 -5.05 -2.49
C ALA A 89 17.28 -6.38 -3.17
N PRO A 90 17.57 -7.46 -2.40
CA PRO A 90 17.66 -8.78 -3.02
C PRO A 90 16.39 -9.08 -3.81
N PRO A 91 16.53 -9.55 -5.04
CA PRO A 91 15.34 -9.79 -5.86
C PRO A 91 14.36 -10.76 -5.24
N SER A 92 14.88 -11.70 -4.45
CA SER A 92 14.05 -12.77 -3.92
C SER A 92 12.90 -12.29 -3.06
N LEU A 93 13.12 -11.25 -2.25
CA LEU A 93 12.06 -10.80 -1.34
C LEU A 93 11.10 -9.82 -2.02
N VAL A 94 11.65 -8.79 -2.63
CA VAL A 94 10.80 -7.73 -3.18
C VAL A 94 10.10 -8.20 -4.44
N ASP A 95 10.82 -8.87 -5.32
CA ASP A 95 10.24 -9.31 -6.58
C ASP A 95 9.13 -10.31 -6.37
N GLU A 96 9.31 -11.25 -5.46
CA GLU A 96 8.27 -12.24 -5.18
C GLU A 96 7.01 -11.61 -4.61
N LEU A 97 7.15 -10.57 -3.81
CA LEU A 97 6.01 -9.92 -3.19
C LEU A 97 5.30 -8.95 -4.11
N LEU A 98 6.03 -8.33 -5.02
CA LEU A 98 5.47 -7.28 -5.88
C LEU A 98 5.11 -7.76 -7.27
N GLN A 99 5.61 -8.91 -7.69
CA GLN A 99 5.22 -9.45 -8.98
C GLN A 99 3.80 -9.97 -8.92
N PRO A 100 2.98 -9.66 -9.91
CA PRO A 100 1.68 -10.31 -9.98
C PRO A 100 1.87 -11.78 -10.23
N ASP A 101 0.96 -12.59 -9.75
CA ASP A 101 0.91 -13.98 -10.14
C ASP A 101 0.70 -14.02 -11.62
N ASP A 102 1.68 -14.52 -12.30
CA ASP A 102 1.64 -14.55 -13.75
C ASP A 102 1.41 -15.97 -14.21
N PRO A 103 0.23 -16.27 -14.56
CA PRO A 103 -0.07 -17.61 -15.05
C PRO A 103 0.64 -17.87 -16.39
N ALA A 104 1.02 -16.79 -16.98
CA ALA A 104 1.72 -16.91 -18.23
C ALA A 104 3.14 -16.46 -18.03
N ASP A 105 2.74 -15.73 -17.90
CA ASP A 105 3.53 -15.36 -17.80
C ASP A 105 3.96 -15.51 -17.94
N LYS A 106 3.83 -15.33 -18.26
CA LYS A 106 4.29 -15.33 -18.16
C LYS A 106 4.67 -15.59 -18.66
N SER A 107 4.59 -15.68 -19.17
CA SER A 107 5.08 -15.82 -19.37
C SER A 107 5.38 -15.56 -19.90
N GLY A 108 5.36 -15.28 -20.27
CA GLY A 108 5.84 -15.01 -20.20
C GLY A 108 5.84 -14.34 -20.63
N ARG A 109 5.83 -13.93 -20.74
CA ARG A 109 6.05 -13.26 -20.50
C ARG A 109 6.38 -13.17 -20.66
N ALA A 110 6.29 -13.47 -21.16
CA ALA A 110 6.83 -13.40 -20.78
C ALA A 110 7.22 -13.18 -21.15
N LYS A 111 7.29 -13.06 -21.64
CA LYS A 111 7.81 -12.85 -21.43
C LYS A 111 8.24 -12.47 -21.30
N GLY A 112 8.03 -12.41 -21.81
CA GLY A 112 8.58 -12.20 -21.23
C GLY A 112 8.64 -11.95 -21.52
N ARG A 113 8.61 -11.83 -21.82
CA ARG A 113 8.80 -11.68 -21.56
C ARG A 113 9.02 -11.70 -21.74
N PRO A 114 8.98 -11.94 -22.37
CA PRO A 114 9.30 -11.94 -22.17
C PRO A 114 9.54 -11.73 -22.10
#